data_0d72aae080829c5d48ae3d766d81f9c6
#
_entry.id   0d72aae080829c5d48ae3d766d81f9c6
#
_cell.length_a   1.000
_cell.length_b   1.000
_cell.length_c   1.000
_cell.angle_alpha   90.00
_cell.angle_beta   90.00
_cell.angle_gamma   90.00
#
_symmetry.space_group_name_H-M   'P 1'
#
loop_
_entity.id
_entity.type
_entity.pdbx_description
1 polymer ?
#
loop_
_entity_poly.entity_id
_entity_poly.type
_entity_poly.pdbx_seq_one_letter_code
_entity_poly.pdbx_strand_id
1 'polypeptide(L)'
;MYYAAAVEAVSDHPLAKAVTAYAAEKGIKPENRPDDVKNISGKGISAAADGKTVLLGSAALLTENGIDVSAYKSKGEQLASEGKSLIYVSADNKALGVIAVADSVRETSREAFSRLKKLGVHTVILSGDNKACADYIGGIVGADEVYAEVLPEQKAETVEKIQSQYGTVMMVGDGINDAPALTKADIGCAIGGGSDIAIEAADIVLMKSDPVDVPRAIRLSRLTITNIKENLFWAFCYNTVCIPVAAGLLYLFGGSLLSPMLAGLAMSLSSVFVVSNALRLRSKKL
;
A
#
# COMPACT_ATOMS: atom_id res chain seq x y z
N MET A 1 -24.18 21.17 3.13
CA MET A 1 -23.55 20.41 4.26
C MET A 1 -24.55 20.01 5.34
N TYR A 2 -25.39 20.90 5.90
CA TYR A 2 -26.32 20.55 6.99
C TYR A 2 -27.22 19.34 6.67
N TYR A 3 -27.97 19.39 5.58
CA TYR A 3 -28.83 18.26 5.15
C TYR A 3 -28.06 16.99 4.83
N ALA A 4 -26.87 17.12 4.22
CA ALA A 4 -26.02 15.98 3.95
C ALA A 4 -25.56 15.30 5.25
N ALA A 5 -25.11 16.09 6.22
CA ALA A 5 -24.70 15.57 7.53
C ALA A 5 -25.86 14.93 8.30
N ALA A 6 -27.06 15.52 8.21
CA ALA A 6 -28.26 14.98 8.86
C ALA A 6 -28.61 13.60 8.32
N VAL A 7 -28.65 13.45 6.99
CA VAL A 7 -29.04 12.21 6.33
C VAL A 7 -27.94 11.15 6.45
N GLU A 8 -26.67 11.52 6.29
CA GLU A 8 -25.53 10.58 6.39
C GLU A 8 -25.22 10.14 7.82
N ALA A 9 -25.74 10.84 8.85
CA ALA A 9 -25.57 10.45 10.25
C ALA A 9 -26.14 9.07 10.61
N VAL A 10 -27.01 8.52 9.78
CA VAL A 10 -27.63 7.20 9.96
C VAL A 10 -27.12 6.16 8.96
N SER A 11 -26.12 6.51 8.16
CA SER A 11 -25.51 5.65 7.15
C SER A 11 -24.16 5.10 7.65
N ASP A 12 -23.93 3.79 7.46
CA ASP A 12 -22.64 3.15 7.78
C ASP A 12 -21.63 3.24 6.63
N HIS A 13 -21.98 3.88 5.53
CA HIS A 13 -21.12 3.98 4.36
C HIS A 13 -19.84 4.80 4.66
N PRO A 14 -18.65 4.42 4.14
CA PRO A 14 -17.41 5.18 4.35
C PRO A 14 -17.51 6.66 3.96
N LEU A 15 -18.21 6.98 2.86
CA LEU A 15 -18.45 8.36 2.42
C LEU A 15 -19.28 9.15 3.43
N ALA A 16 -20.26 8.51 4.09
CA ALA A 16 -21.08 9.13 5.11
C ALA A 16 -20.24 9.57 6.31
N LYS A 17 -19.30 8.73 6.74
CA LYS A 17 -18.36 9.07 7.82
C LYS A 17 -17.50 10.28 7.48
N ALA A 18 -17.06 10.41 6.24
CA ALA A 18 -16.28 11.56 5.78
C ALA A 18 -17.13 12.85 5.80
N VAL A 19 -18.38 12.78 5.32
CA VAL A 19 -19.32 13.93 5.31
C VAL A 19 -19.65 14.39 6.73
N THR A 20 -19.97 13.45 7.63
CA THR A 20 -20.32 13.77 9.03
C THR A 20 -19.12 14.29 9.81
N ALA A 21 -17.93 13.74 9.62
CA ALA A 21 -16.70 14.21 10.22
C ALA A 21 -16.37 15.66 9.80
N TYR A 22 -16.46 15.95 8.50
CA TYR A 22 -16.23 17.29 7.98
C TYR A 22 -17.27 18.30 8.48
N ALA A 23 -18.54 17.89 8.57
CA ALA A 23 -19.59 18.74 9.13
C ALA A 23 -19.31 19.08 10.60
N ALA A 24 -18.89 18.08 11.40
CA ALA A 24 -18.51 18.27 12.80
C ALA A 24 -17.32 19.23 12.96
N GLU A 25 -16.29 19.10 12.12
CA GLU A 25 -15.15 20.04 12.09
C GLU A 25 -15.57 21.49 11.81
N LYS A 26 -16.57 21.67 10.94
CA LYS A 26 -17.13 23.00 10.63
C LYS A 26 -18.17 23.48 11.65
N GLY A 27 -18.39 22.75 12.74
CA GLY A 27 -19.37 23.10 13.76
C GLY A 27 -20.83 22.92 13.31
N ILE A 28 -21.06 22.22 12.18
CA ILE A 28 -22.40 21.95 11.66
C ILE A 28 -22.92 20.69 12.36
N LYS A 29 -23.92 20.90 13.25
CA LYS A 29 -24.57 19.80 13.97
C LYS A 29 -26.04 19.76 13.58
N PRO A 30 -26.51 18.72 12.89
CA PRO A 30 -27.94 18.51 12.69
C PRO A 30 -28.64 18.32 14.06
N GLU A 31 -29.76 19.02 14.28
CA GLU A 31 -30.49 18.95 15.53
C GLU A 31 -31.42 17.74 15.60
N ASN A 32 -31.97 17.35 14.43
CA ASN A 32 -32.96 16.28 14.36
C ASN A 32 -32.38 15.09 13.56
N ARG A 33 -32.82 13.88 13.92
CA ARG A 33 -32.58 12.70 13.10
C ARG A 33 -33.48 12.75 11.89
N PRO A 34 -32.97 12.24 10.72
CA PRO A 34 -33.80 12.14 9.54
C PRO A 34 -34.85 11.04 9.69
N ASP A 35 -36.03 11.28 9.11
CA ASP A 35 -37.11 10.32 9.00
C ASP A 35 -37.16 9.73 7.58
N ASP A 36 -37.93 8.64 7.38
CA ASP A 36 -38.19 8.00 6.07
C ASP A 36 -36.91 7.72 5.25
N VAL A 37 -35.87 7.25 5.91
CA VAL A 37 -34.59 6.97 5.26
C VAL A 37 -34.71 5.77 4.33
N LYS A 38 -34.41 5.98 3.05
CA LYS A 38 -34.43 4.96 1.99
C LYS A 38 -33.10 4.90 1.25
N ASN A 39 -32.41 3.79 1.35
CA ASN A 39 -31.21 3.56 0.56
C ASN A 39 -31.60 3.13 -0.86
N ILE A 40 -31.07 3.83 -1.86
CA ILE A 40 -31.24 3.53 -3.28
C ILE A 40 -29.95 2.89 -3.76
N SER A 41 -29.98 1.55 -3.89
CA SER A 41 -28.80 0.74 -4.17
C SER A 41 -27.98 1.28 -5.34
N GLY A 42 -26.69 1.53 -5.12
CA GLY A 42 -25.74 2.02 -6.12
C GLY A 42 -25.96 3.46 -6.59
N LYS A 43 -26.96 4.19 -6.08
CA LYS A 43 -27.28 5.54 -6.55
C LYS A 43 -27.22 6.60 -5.45
N GLY A 44 -27.64 6.27 -4.22
CA GLY A 44 -27.66 7.25 -3.13
C GLY A 44 -28.71 6.95 -2.04
N ILE A 45 -29.12 8.00 -1.33
CA ILE A 45 -30.03 7.92 -0.19
C ILE A 45 -31.09 9.05 -0.25
N SER A 46 -32.32 8.73 0.12
CA SER A 46 -33.43 9.68 0.28
C SER A 46 -33.89 9.67 1.71
N ALA A 47 -34.18 10.83 2.28
CA ALA A 47 -34.70 10.97 3.65
C ALA A 47 -35.52 12.26 3.82
N ALA A 48 -36.32 12.33 4.86
CA ALA A 48 -36.92 13.59 5.31
C ALA A 48 -36.06 14.19 6.44
N ALA A 49 -35.61 15.42 6.26
CA ALA A 49 -34.84 16.14 7.26
C ALA A 49 -35.38 17.57 7.43
N ASP A 50 -35.77 17.93 8.66
CA ASP A 50 -36.39 19.22 9.00
C ASP A 50 -37.60 19.59 8.12
N GLY A 51 -38.47 18.59 7.87
CA GLY A 51 -39.68 18.74 7.04
C GLY A 51 -39.42 18.87 5.55
N LYS A 52 -38.18 18.64 5.07
CA LYS A 52 -37.83 18.67 3.67
C LYS A 52 -37.42 17.29 3.16
N THR A 53 -37.82 16.99 1.92
CA THR A 53 -37.33 15.79 1.24
C THR A 53 -35.92 16.03 0.74
N VAL A 54 -34.94 15.32 1.32
CA VAL A 54 -33.53 15.41 0.98
C VAL A 54 -33.12 14.20 0.15
N LEU A 55 -32.42 14.44 -0.95
CA LEU A 55 -31.87 13.40 -1.81
C LEU A 55 -30.38 13.62 -1.94
N LEU A 56 -29.59 12.58 -1.62
CA LEU A 56 -28.13 12.57 -1.71
C LEU A 56 -27.70 11.44 -2.64
N GLY A 57 -26.79 11.70 -3.57
CA GLY A 57 -26.26 10.65 -4.42
C GLY A 57 -25.66 11.12 -5.73
N SER A 58 -25.69 10.25 -6.75
CA SER A 58 -25.17 10.55 -8.08
C SER A 58 -25.99 11.62 -8.81
N ALA A 59 -25.37 12.32 -9.77
CA ALA A 59 -26.08 13.26 -10.64
C ALA A 59 -27.25 12.58 -11.36
N ALA A 60 -27.08 11.32 -11.76
CA ALA A 60 -28.15 10.53 -12.42
C ALA A 60 -29.36 10.36 -11.50
N LEU A 61 -29.15 10.04 -10.21
CA LEU A 61 -30.24 9.89 -9.25
C LEU A 61 -31.07 11.17 -9.14
N LEU A 62 -30.42 12.33 -9.01
CA LEU A 62 -31.13 13.62 -8.89
C LEU A 62 -31.89 13.92 -10.17
N THR A 63 -31.30 13.70 -11.33
CA THR A 63 -31.93 13.92 -12.65
C THR A 63 -33.14 13.01 -12.88
N GLU A 64 -33.04 11.73 -12.50
CA GLU A 64 -34.17 10.76 -12.56
C GLU A 64 -35.36 11.22 -11.68
N ASN A 65 -35.08 11.97 -10.61
CA ASN A 65 -36.12 12.56 -9.74
C ASN A 65 -36.51 14.00 -10.18
N GLY A 66 -36.17 14.40 -11.40
CA GLY A 66 -36.58 15.71 -11.96
C GLY A 66 -35.81 16.90 -11.39
N ILE A 67 -34.69 16.70 -10.70
CA ILE A 67 -33.89 17.76 -10.10
C ILE A 67 -32.81 18.19 -11.07
N ASP A 68 -32.81 19.47 -11.45
CA ASP A 68 -31.78 20.03 -12.32
C ASP A 68 -30.46 20.25 -11.58
N VAL A 69 -29.42 19.56 -12.03
CA VAL A 69 -28.03 19.63 -11.50
C VAL A 69 -27.09 20.38 -12.43
N SER A 70 -27.58 20.96 -13.52
CA SER A 70 -26.77 21.60 -14.58
C SER A 70 -25.82 22.67 -14.04
N ALA A 71 -26.26 23.47 -13.05
CA ALA A 71 -25.44 24.49 -12.40
C ALA A 71 -24.17 23.94 -11.70
N TYR A 72 -24.19 22.67 -11.32
CA TYR A 72 -23.07 22.02 -10.59
C TYR A 72 -22.31 21.03 -11.45
N LYS A 73 -22.74 20.79 -12.71
CA LYS A 73 -22.19 19.75 -13.59
C LYS A 73 -20.72 20.01 -13.93
N SER A 74 -20.38 21.20 -14.40
CA SER A 74 -19.00 21.56 -14.76
C SER A 74 -18.05 21.44 -13.55
N LYS A 75 -18.49 21.90 -12.37
CA LYS A 75 -17.71 21.78 -11.14
C LYS A 75 -17.59 20.32 -10.69
N GLY A 76 -18.65 19.54 -10.84
CA GLY A 76 -18.63 18.10 -10.58
C GLY A 76 -17.65 17.36 -11.49
N GLU A 77 -17.70 17.61 -12.80
CA GLU A 77 -16.76 17.01 -13.77
C GLU A 77 -15.30 17.35 -13.45
N GLN A 78 -15.02 18.59 -13.09
CA GLN A 78 -13.69 19.00 -12.63
C GLN A 78 -13.26 18.22 -11.40
N LEU A 79 -14.12 18.12 -10.37
CA LEU A 79 -13.80 17.40 -9.13
C LEU A 79 -13.66 15.88 -9.37
N ALA A 80 -14.45 15.31 -10.28
CA ALA A 80 -14.34 13.91 -10.68
C ALA A 80 -13.02 13.63 -11.41
N SER A 81 -12.55 14.56 -12.26
CA SER A 81 -11.24 14.43 -12.92
C SER A 81 -10.06 14.51 -11.95
N GLU A 82 -10.28 15.08 -10.76
CA GLU A 82 -9.33 15.08 -9.64
C GLU A 82 -9.42 13.79 -8.78
N GLY A 83 -10.13 12.76 -9.24
CA GLY A 83 -10.25 11.48 -8.55
C GLY A 83 -11.16 11.50 -7.32
N LYS A 84 -12.08 12.48 -7.22
CA LYS A 84 -12.96 12.61 -6.06
C LYS A 84 -14.31 11.94 -6.30
N SER A 85 -14.83 11.26 -5.28
CA SER A 85 -16.22 10.75 -5.27
C SER A 85 -17.18 11.92 -5.04
N LEU A 86 -18.24 11.98 -5.86
CA LEU A 86 -19.18 13.10 -5.83
C LEU A 86 -20.50 12.68 -5.21
N ILE A 87 -21.01 13.51 -4.29
CA ILE A 87 -22.34 13.41 -3.71
C ILE A 87 -23.09 14.69 -4.03
N TYR A 88 -24.07 14.61 -4.93
CA TYR A 88 -24.98 15.71 -5.18
C TYR A 88 -26.03 15.77 -4.08
N VAL A 89 -26.37 16.97 -3.65
CA VAL A 89 -27.27 17.24 -2.53
C VAL A 89 -28.45 18.05 -3.02
N SER A 90 -29.66 17.60 -2.72
CA SER A 90 -30.88 18.37 -2.97
C SER A 90 -31.80 18.41 -1.75
N ALA A 91 -32.63 19.44 -1.67
CA ALA A 91 -33.73 19.53 -0.73
C ALA A 91 -34.94 20.17 -1.45
N ASP A 92 -36.15 19.61 -1.23
CA ASP A 92 -37.42 20.04 -1.83
C ASP A 92 -37.29 20.25 -3.35
N ASN A 93 -36.77 19.22 -4.06
CA ASN A 93 -36.57 19.21 -5.52
C ASN A 93 -35.61 20.28 -6.06
N LYS A 94 -34.83 20.95 -5.19
CA LYS A 94 -33.82 21.92 -5.62
C LYS A 94 -32.44 21.41 -5.31
N ALA A 95 -31.55 21.36 -6.32
CA ALA A 95 -30.15 21.07 -6.11
C ALA A 95 -29.48 22.17 -5.26
N LEU A 96 -28.81 21.78 -4.21
CA LEU A 96 -28.11 22.68 -3.28
C LEU A 96 -26.61 22.76 -3.53
N GLY A 97 -26.02 21.71 -4.15
CA GLY A 97 -24.61 21.66 -4.42
C GLY A 97 -24.08 20.25 -4.62
N VAL A 98 -22.76 20.17 -4.74
CA VAL A 98 -22.01 18.92 -4.82
C VAL A 98 -20.97 18.87 -3.71
N ILE A 99 -20.88 17.75 -3.03
CA ILE A 99 -19.84 17.45 -2.04
C ILE A 99 -18.87 16.50 -2.72
N ALA A 100 -17.59 16.83 -2.68
CA ALA A 100 -16.52 15.97 -3.17
C ALA A 100 -15.82 15.33 -1.99
N VAL A 101 -15.77 14.01 -1.99
CA VAL A 101 -15.05 13.21 -1.00
C VAL A 101 -13.86 12.58 -1.71
N ALA A 102 -12.67 12.74 -1.15
CA ALA A 102 -11.46 12.11 -1.66
C ALA A 102 -10.76 11.40 -0.51
N ASP A 103 -10.19 10.24 -0.81
CA ASP A 103 -9.24 9.64 0.11
C ASP A 103 -7.96 10.49 0.11
N SER A 104 -7.50 10.86 1.30
CA SER A 104 -6.24 11.58 1.43
C SER A 104 -5.09 10.61 1.23
N VAL A 105 -4.29 10.85 0.19
CA VAL A 105 -3.03 10.13 0.02
C VAL A 105 -2.12 10.47 1.21
N ARG A 106 -1.73 9.45 1.97
CA ARG A 106 -0.84 9.63 3.12
C ARG A 106 0.51 10.19 2.65
N GLU A 107 1.07 11.11 3.41
CA GLU A 107 2.40 11.68 3.10
C GLU A 107 3.47 10.58 3.04
N THR A 108 3.36 9.56 3.91
CA THR A 108 4.22 8.38 3.92
C THR A 108 4.15 7.56 2.63
N SER A 109 3.04 7.61 1.87
CA SER A 109 2.95 6.95 0.56
C SER A 109 3.88 7.59 -0.47
N ARG A 110 3.92 8.92 -0.54
CA ARG A 110 4.88 9.64 -1.41
C ARG A 110 6.33 9.31 -1.06
N GLU A 111 6.62 9.27 0.23
CA GLU A 111 7.95 8.92 0.72
C GLU A 111 8.30 7.48 0.33
N ALA A 112 7.38 6.52 0.48
CA ALA A 112 7.58 5.12 0.10
C ALA A 112 7.94 4.98 -1.38
N PHE A 113 7.16 5.58 -2.29
CA PHE A 113 7.42 5.56 -3.72
C PHE A 113 8.76 6.21 -4.08
N SER A 114 9.08 7.37 -3.47
CA SER A 114 10.39 8.02 -3.66
C SER A 114 11.55 7.13 -3.22
N ARG A 115 11.43 6.41 -2.10
CA ARG A 115 12.44 5.48 -1.60
C ARG A 115 12.56 4.25 -2.51
N LEU A 116 11.45 3.69 -3.02
CA LEU A 116 11.45 2.58 -3.97
C LEU A 116 12.17 2.95 -5.26
N LYS A 117 11.91 4.14 -5.79
CA LYS A 117 12.59 4.67 -6.98
C LYS A 117 14.11 4.81 -6.76
N LYS A 118 14.54 5.28 -5.59
CA LYS A 118 15.98 5.33 -5.22
C LYS A 118 16.61 3.94 -5.12
N LEU A 119 15.84 2.91 -4.81
CA LEU A 119 16.29 1.52 -4.80
C LEU A 119 16.30 0.88 -6.20
N GLY A 120 15.90 1.62 -7.25
CA GLY A 120 15.80 1.13 -8.62
C GLY A 120 14.63 0.15 -8.80
N VAL A 121 13.57 0.28 -8.02
CA VAL A 121 12.36 -0.53 -8.13
C VAL A 121 11.36 0.20 -8.99
N HIS A 122 10.86 -0.45 -10.05
CA HIS A 122 9.73 0.03 -10.85
C HIS A 122 8.44 -0.12 -10.05
N THR A 123 7.64 0.93 -10.03
CA THR A 123 6.46 1.00 -9.15
C THR A 123 5.18 1.02 -9.96
N VAL A 124 4.25 0.12 -9.61
CA VAL A 124 2.97 -0.03 -10.28
C VAL A 124 1.83 0.07 -9.27
N ILE A 125 0.81 0.85 -9.58
CA ILE A 125 -0.46 0.84 -8.83
C ILE A 125 -1.45 -0.07 -9.54
N LEU A 126 -2.08 -0.96 -8.77
CA LEU A 126 -3.13 -1.86 -9.22
C LEU A 126 -4.40 -1.56 -8.43
N SER A 127 -5.38 -0.90 -9.05
CA SER A 127 -6.60 -0.43 -8.39
C SER A 127 -7.87 -0.89 -9.09
N GLY A 128 -8.91 -1.15 -8.29
CA GLY A 128 -10.28 -1.34 -8.80
C GLY A 128 -11.03 -0.03 -9.05
N ASP A 129 -10.45 1.11 -8.67
CA ASP A 129 -11.05 2.42 -8.88
C ASP A 129 -11.09 2.81 -10.35
N ASN A 130 -11.94 3.79 -10.68
CA ASN A 130 -11.99 4.35 -12.03
C ASN A 130 -10.64 4.97 -12.41
N LYS A 131 -10.39 5.00 -13.74
CA LYS A 131 -9.11 5.46 -14.29
C LYS A 131 -8.70 6.86 -13.81
N ALA A 132 -9.64 7.81 -13.74
CA ALA A 132 -9.32 9.18 -13.34
C ALA A 132 -8.82 9.26 -11.88
N CYS A 133 -9.44 8.49 -10.98
CA CYS A 133 -9.01 8.41 -9.58
C CYS A 133 -7.64 7.75 -9.43
N ALA A 134 -7.44 6.59 -10.08
CA ALA A 134 -6.20 5.85 -10.01
C ALA A 134 -5.02 6.63 -10.62
N ASP A 135 -5.21 7.27 -11.78
CA ASP A 135 -4.20 8.11 -12.43
C ASP A 135 -3.84 9.34 -11.57
N TYR A 136 -4.84 9.97 -10.93
CA TYR A 136 -4.61 11.09 -10.02
C TYR A 136 -3.77 10.69 -8.81
N ILE A 137 -4.11 9.58 -8.16
CA ILE A 137 -3.34 9.03 -7.03
C ILE A 137 -1.93 8.65 -7.49
N GLY A 138 -1.81 7.97 -8.64
CA GLY A 138 -0.53 7.59 -9.23
C GLY A 138 0.38 8.79 -9.47
N GLY A 139 -0.18 9.87 -10.01
CA GLY A 139 0.55 11.14 -10.19
C GLY A 139 1.01 11.77 -8.88
N ILE A 140 0.17 11.71 -7.83
CA ILE A 140 0.51 12.24 -6.50
C ILE A 140 1.68 11.50 -5.86
N VAL A 141 1.66 10.16 -5.90
CA VAL A 141 2.72 9.35 -5.26
C VAL A 141 3.95 9.18 -6.16
N GLY A 142 3.82 9.48 -7.46
CA GLY A 142 4.88 9.34 -8.44
C GLY A 142 5.10 7.89 -8.87
N ALA A 143 4.02 7.13 -9.01
CA ALA A 143 4.06 5.77 -9.57
C ALA A 143 4.51 5.80 -11.03
N ASP A 144 5.23 4.77 -11.47
CA ASP A 144 5.71 4.67 -12.85
C ASP A 144 4.59 4.21 -13.79
N GLU A 145 3.68 3.33 -13.30
CA GLU A 145 2.51 2.84 -14.04
C GLU A 145 1.28 2.72 -13.16
N VAL A 146 0.10 2.79 -13.79
CA VAL A 146 -1.20 2.65 -13.12
C VAL A 146 -2.11 1.74 -13.94
N TYR A 147 -2.58 0.66 -13.33
CA TYR A 147 -3.63 -0.22 -13.83
C TYR A 147 -4.90 0.06 -13.02
N ALA A 148 -5.87 0.69 -13.67
CA ALA A 148 -7.16 1.06 -13.09
C ALA A 148 -8.27 0.07 -13.51
N GLU A 149 -9.40 0.11 -12.81
CA GLU A 149 -10.61 -0.67 -13.13
C GLU A 149 -10.37 -2.19 -13.14
N VAL A 150 -9.38 -2.65 -12.36
CA VAL A 150 -9.01 -4.07 -12.28
C VAL A 150 -9.88 -4.76 -11.25
N LEU A 151 -10.72 -5.69 -11.72
CA LEU A 151 -11.56 -6.50 -10.85
C LEU A 151 -10.71 -7.41 -9.95
N PRO A 152 -11.19 -7.79 -8.75
CA PRO A 152 -10.46 -8.67 -7.84
C PRO A 152 -9.94 -9.95 -8.50
N GLU A 153 -10.74 -10.57 -9.37
CA GLU A 153 -10.40 -11.81 -10.10
C GLU A 153 -9.31 -11.58 -11.16
N GLN A 154 -9.18 -10.35 -11.67
CA GLN A 154 -8.21 -10.00 -12.70
C GLN A 154 -6.86 -9.53 -12.12
N LYS A 155 -6.79 -9.26 -10.81
CA LYS A 155 -5.54 -8.80 -10.18
C LYS A 155 -4.40 -9.79 -10.35
N ALA A 156 -4.67 -11.08 -10.18
CA ALA A 156 -3.67 -12.14 -10.36
C ALA A 156 -3.14 -12.22 -11.81
N GLU A 157 -4.03 -12.12 -12.82
CA GLU A 157 -3.62 -12.09 -14.22
C GLU A 157 -2.79 -10.84 -14.55
N THR A 158 -3.16 -9.70 -13.95
CA THR A 158 -2.41 -8.45 -14.16
C THR A 158 -1.02 -8.55 -13.55
N VAL A 159 -0.86 -9.16 -12.37
CA VAL A 159 0.45 -9.46 -11.77
C VAL A 159 1.29 -10.34 -12.71
N GLU A 160 0.71 -11.39 -13.31
CA GLU A 160 1.40 -12.26 -14.25
C GLU A 160 1.88 -11.53 -15.53
N LYS A 161 1.08 -10.58 -16.03
CA LYS A 161 1.49 -9.71 -17.14
C LYS A 161 2.67 -8.83 -16.75
N ILE A 162 2.63 -8.23 -15.56
CA ILE A 162 3.71 -7.39 -15.03
C ILE A 162 4.99 -8.21 -14.82
N GLN A 163 4.88 -9.45 -14.28
CA GLN A 163 6.02 -10.39 -14.17
C GLN A 163 6.64 -10.68 -15.52
N SER A 164 5.83 -10.92 -16.55
CA SER A 164 6.31 -11.20 -17.91
C SER A 164 7.05 -10.01 -18.53
N GLN A 165 6.70 -8.78 -18.13
CA GLN A 165 7.26 -7.55 -18.68
C GLN A 165 8.52 -7.10 -17.93
N TYR A 166 8.52 -7.19 -16.59
CA TYR A 166 9.55 -6.60 -15.72
C TYR A 166 10.36 -7.64 -14.93
N GLY A 167 9.98 -8.91 -14.95
CA GLY A 167 10.62 -9.97 -14.17
C GLY A 167 10.06 -10.08 -12.77
N THR A 168 10.91 -10.10 -11.74
CA THR A 168 10.49 -10.33 -10.35
C THR A 168 9.58 -9.25 -9.82
N VAL A 169 8.39 -9.62 -9.36
CA VAL A 169 7.34 -8.74 -8.85
C VAL A 169 7.05 -9.01 -7.38
N MET A 170 7.05 -7.95 -6.59
CA MET A 170 6.49 -7.94 -5.23
C MET A 170 5.08 -7.34 -5.28
N MET A 171 4.07 -8.10 -4.92
CA MET A 171 2.70 -7.59 -4.70
C MET A 171 2.55 -7.14 -3.25
N VAL A 172 2.02 -5.94 -3.05
CA VAL A 172 1.71 -5.40 -1.71
C VAL A 172 0.21 -5.18 -1.61
N GLY A 173 -0.42 -5.76 -0.61
CA GLY A 173 -1.87 -5.66 -0.40
C GLY A 173 -2.24 -5.81 1.08
N ASP A 174 -3.48 -5.44 1.42
CA ASP A 174 -3.98 -5.47 2.80
C ASP A 174 -5.28 -6.25 2.97
N GLY A 175 -5.94 -6.59 1.88
CA GLY A 175 -7.29 -7.15 1.86
C GLY A 175 -7.39 -8.60 1.41
N ILE A 176 -8.57 -9.18 1.71
CA ILE A 176 -8.96 -10.53 1.25
C ILE A 176 -8.95 -10.61 -0.28
N ASN A 177 -9.34 -9.52 -0.94
CA ASN A 177 -9.41 -9.42 -2.40
C ASN A 177 -8.04 -9.44 -3.08
N ASP A 178 -6.97 -9.23 -2.33
CA ASP A 178 -5.59 -9.23 -2.84
C ASP A 178 -4.90 -10.58 -2.67
N ALA A 179 -5.46 -11.52 -1.90
CA ALA A 179 -4.85 -12.81 -1.60
C ALA A 179 -4.46 -13.61 -2.87
N PRO A 180 -5.29 -13.71 -3.93
CA PRO A 180 -4.88 -14.38 -5.16
C PRO A 180 -3.70 -13.71 -5.86
N ALA A 181 -3.62 -12.37 -5.82
CA ALA A 181 -2.53 -11.60 -6.41
C ALA A 181 -1.25 -11.70 -5.57
N LEU A 182 -1.37 -11.72 -4.23
CA LEU A 182 -0.24 -11.94 -3.31
C LEU A 182 0.40 -13.31 -3.54
N THR A 183 -0.42 -14.36 -3.65
CA THR A 183 0.06 -15.72 -3.92
C THR A 183 0.66 -15.87 -5.33
N LYS A 184 0.16 -15.10 -6.32
CA LYS A 184 0.64 -15.19 -7.70
C LYS A 184 1.96 -14.48 -7.93
N ALA A 185 2.25 -13.43 -7.18
CA ALA A 185 3.50 -12.68 -7.26
C ALA A 185 4.71 -13.54 -6.85
N ASP A 186 5.92 -13.14 -7.28
CA ASP A 186 7.16 -13.79 -6.82
C ASP A 186 7.40 -13.54 -5.32
N ILE A 187 6.86 -12.43 -4.81
CA ILE A 187 6.89 -12.07 -3.39
C ILE A 187 5.55 -11.44 -3.03
N GLY A 188 4.79 -12.08 -2.16
CA GLY A 188 3.59 -11.53 -1.54
C GLY A 188 3.94 -10.76 -0.27
N CYS A 189 3.45 -9.52 -0.14
CA CYS A 189 3.68 -8.68 1.04
C CYS A 189 2.34 -8.15 1.58
N ALA A 190 1.90 -8.63 2.73
CA ALA A 190 0.74 -8.11 3.45
C ALA A 190 1.14 -6.91 4.32
N ILE A 191 0.32 -5.84 4.30
CA ILE A 191 0.57 -4.61 5.05
C ILE A 191 -0.54 -4.36 6.07
N GLY A 192 -0.15 -3.82 7.24
CA GLY A 192 -1.10 -3.38 8.26
C GLY A 192 -1.75 -4.48 9.07
N GLY A 193 -1.08 -5.61 9.19
CA GLY A 193 -1.64 -6.78 9.87
C GLY A 193 -2.74 -7.48 9.07
N GLY A 194 -3.08 -7.00 7.87
CA GLY A 194 -3.95 -7.62 6.87
C GLY A 194 -5.18 -8.36 7.41
N SER A 195 -5.99 -8.91 6.56
CA SER A 195 -6.91 -9.99 6.96
C SER A 195 -6.13 -11.29 7.17
N ASP A 196 -6.63 -12.19 8.00
CA ASP A 196 -6.00 -13.51 8.24
C ASP A 196 -5.67 -14.22 6.91
N ILE A 197 -6.54 -14.10 5.91
CA ILE A 197 -6.36 -14.66 4.57
C ILE A 197 -5.19 -13.99 3.82
N ALA A 198 -5.04 -12.67 3.92
CA ALA A 198 -3.92 -11.96 3.29
C ALA A 198 -2.59 -12.31 3.97
N ILE A 199 -2.60 -12.51 5.30
CA ILE A 199 -1.44 -12.95 6.07
C ILE A 199 -1.00 -14.35 5.64
N GLU A 200 -1.93 -15.29 5.46
CA GLU A 200 -1.63 -16.66 5.01
C GLU A 200 -1.11 -16.69 3.56
N ALA A 201 -1.55 -15.75 2.73
CA ALA A 201 -1.16 -15.67 1.31
C ALA A 201 0.18 -14.94 1.08
N ALA A 202 0.77 -14.32 2.10
CA ALA A 202 1.93 -13.45 1.96
C ALA A 202 3.22 -14.09 2.49
N ASP A 203 4.33 -13.87 1.77
CA ASP A 203 5.68 -14.26 2.23
C ASP A 203 6.23 -13.30 3.29
N ILE A 204 5.77 -12.05 3.26
CA ILE A 204 6.19 -10.97 4.17
C ILE A 204 4.96 -10.33 4.78
N VAL A 205 4.95 -10.16 6.11
CA VAL A 205 3.88 -9.45 6.82
C VAL A 205 4.45 -8.23 7.52
N LEU A 206 4.00 -7.04 7.09
CA LEU A 206 4.35 -5.77 7.70
C LEU A 206 3.29 -5.40 8.74
N MET A 207 3.68 -5.40 10.01
CA MET A 207 2.76 -5.21 11.14
C MET A 207 2.11 -3.82 11.20
N LYS A 208 2.71 -2.83 10.58
CA LYS A 208 2.18 -1.46 10.53
C LYS A 208 1.56 -1.18 9.18
N SER A 209 0.48 -0.38 9.18
CA SER A 209 -0.15 0.12 7.94
C SER A 209 0.63 1.31 7.33
N ASP A 210 1.96 1.27 7.37
CA ASP A 210 2.81 2.34 6.84
C ASP A 210 3.53 1.88 5.57
N PRO A 211 3.21 2.46 4.39
CA PRO A 211 3.85 2.09 3.12
C PRO A 211 5.37 2.24 3.12
N VAL A 212 5.96 3.06 3.99
CA VAL A 212 7.42 3.24 4.11
C VAL A 212 8.12 1.96 4.59
N ASP A 213 7.41 1.06 5.24
CA ASP A 213 7.99 -0.21 5.68
C ASP A 213 8.29 -1.15 4.51
N VAL A 214 7.63 -1.00 3.33
CA VAL A 214 7.94 -1.78 2.12
C VAL A 214 9.38 -1.51 1.62
N PRO A 215 9.79 -0.28 1.30
CA PRO A 215 11.18 -0.01 0.91
C PRO A 215 12.19 -0.33 2.03
N ARG A 216 11.81 -0.25 3.31
CA ARG A 216 12.65 -0.70 4.43
C ARG A 216 12.88 -2.21 4.39
N ALA A 217 11.84 -3.01 4.15
CA ALA A 217 11.95 -4.47 4.04
C ALA A 217 12.86 -4.87 2.87
N ILE A 218 12.68 -4.25 1.69
CA ILE A 218 13.54 -4.50 0.52
C ILE A 218 15.00 -4.14 0.84
N ARG A 219 15.23 -3.00 1.48
CA ARG A 219 16.58 -2.58 1.87
C ARG A 219 17.21 -3.53 2.88
N LEU A 220 16.46 -3.96 3.89
CA LEU A 220 16.90 -4.94 4.88
C LEU A 220 17.30 -6.25 4.21
N SER A 221 16.45 -6.78 3.30
CA SER A 221 16.73 -7.99 2.55
C SER A 221 18.06 -7.88 1.77
N ARG A 222 18.25 -6.79 1.01
CA ARG A 222 19.49 -6.56 0.25
C ARG A 222 20.73 -6.50 1.16
N LEU A 223 20.62 -5.83 2.31
CA LEU A 223 21.72 -5.76 3.29
C LEU A 223 22.02 -7.12 3.90
N THR A 224 20.99 -7.91 4.19
CA THR A 224 21.11 -9.27 4.73
C THR A 224 21.80 -10.20 3.72
N ILE A 225 21.38 -10.19 2.48
CA ILE A 225 22.03 -10.98 1.41
C ILE A 225 23.49 -10.57 1.22
N THR A 226 23.78 -9.27 1.25
CA THR A 226 25.18 -8.80 1.16
C THR A 226 26.00 -9.32 2.34
N ASN A 227 25.47 -9.24 3.56
CA ASN A 227 26.13 -9.74 4.76
C ASN A 227 26.38 -11.26 4.70
N ILE A 228 25.40 -12.03 4.19
CA ILE A 228 25.55 -13.48 3.98
C ILE A 228 26.67 -13.76 2.98
N LYS A 229 26.70 -13.03 1.85
CA LYS A 229 27.76 -13.18 0.83
C LYS A 229 29.15 -12.85 1.37
N GLU A 230 29.27 -11.78 2.17
CA GLU A 230 30.51 -11.41 2.84
C GLU A 230 30.97 -12.53 3.81
N ASN A 231 30.07 -13.04 4.64
CA ASN A 231 30.38 -14.12 5.58
C ASN A 231 30.83 -15.39 4.85
N LEU A 232 30.11 -15.76 3.78
CA LEU A 232 30.45 -16.93 2.97
C LEU A 232 31.79 -16.77 2.27
N PHE A 233 32.07 -15.60 1.69
CA PHE A 233 33.35 -15.30 1.08
C PHE A 233 34.51 -15.47 2.07
N TRP A 234 34.42 -14.87 3.26
CA TRP A 234 35.46 -14.99 4.28
C TRP A 234 35.64 -16.42 4.77
N ALA A 235 34.53 -17.16 4.97
CA ALA A 235 34.58 -18.56 5.37
C ALA A 235 35.30 -19.44 4.33
N PHE A 236 35.03 -19.25 3.05
CA PHE A 236 35.71 -20.01 1.98
C PHE A 236 37.17 -19.58 1.81
N CYS A 237 37.42 -18.26 1.77
CA CYS A 237 38.77 -17.72 1.61
C CYS A 237 39.71 -18.26 2.68
N TYR A 238 39.24 -18.24 3.92
CA TYR A 238 39.99 -18.74 5.07
C TYR A 238 40.33 -20.24 4.92
N ASN A 239 39.34 -21.06 4.62
CA ASN A 239 39.54 -22.51 4.45
C ASN A 239 40.43 -22.80 3.24
N THR A 240 40.31 -22.08 2.13
CA THR A 240 41.13 -22.26 0.94
C THR A 240 42.60 -21.98 1.21
N VAL A 241 42.92 -21.08 2.12
CA VAL A 241 44.29 -20.79 2.54
C VAL A 241 44.79 -21.77 3.58
N CYS A 242 43.98 -22.06 4.60
CA CYS A 242 44.42 -22.88 5.73
C CYS A 242 44.53 -24.37 5.38
N ILE A 243 43.72 -24.94 4.50
CA ILE A 243 43.77 -26.35 4.16
C ILE A 243 45.12 -26.74 3.48
N PRO A 244 45.60 -26.03 2.44
CA PRO A 244 46.93 -26.30 1.87
C PRO A 244 48.09 -26.14 2.86
N VAL A 245 47.98 -25.12 3.73
CA VAL A 245 49.00 -24.87 4.78
C VAL A 245 49.01 -26.05 5.76
N ALA A 246 47.84 -26.50 6.22
CA ALA A 246 47.71 -27.64 7.11
C ALA A 246 48.17 -28.96 6.43
N ALA A 247 47.98 -29.11 5.14
CA ALA A 247 48.43 -30.21 4.33
C ALA A 247 50.00 -30.24 4.10
N GLY A 248 50.72 -29.23 4.62
CA GLY A 248 52.14 -29.19 4.55
C GLY A 248 52.72 -28.37 3.40
N LEU A 249 51.93 -27.51 2.74
CA LEU A 249 52.41 -26.69 1.64
C LEU A 249 53.65 -25.84 2.06
N LEU A 250 53.67 -25.30 3.27
CA LEU A 250 54.81 -24.54 3.80
C LEU A 250 56.04 -25.40 4.05
N TYR A 251 55.82 -26.67 4.40
CA TYR A 251 56.90 -27.62 4.60
C TYR A 251 57.69 -27.87 3.32
N LEU A 252 57.05 -27.89 2.16
CA LEU A 252 57.70 -28.03 0.83
C LEU A 252 58.70 -26.89 0.53
N PHE A 253 58.50 -25.72 1.18
CA PHE A 253 59.36 -24.54 1.04
C PHE A 253 60.25 -24.31 2.24
N GLY A 254 60.46 -25.34 3.09
CA GLY A 254 61.37 -25.26 4.26
C GLY A 254 60.72 -24.61 5.50
N GLY A 255 59.40 -24.39 5.51
CA GLY A 255 58.68 -23.89 6.66
C GLY A 255 58.27 -25.00 7.64
N SER A 256 57.72 -24.63 8.80
CA SER A 256 57.19 -25.56 9.80
C SER A 256 55.78 -26.06 9.45
N LEU A 257 55.39 -27.23 9.91
CA LEU A 257 54.01 -27.70 9.87
C LEU A 257 53.12 -26.83 10.77
N LEU A 258 51.85 -26.66 10.34
CA LEU A 258 50.88 -25.91 11.13
C LEU A 258 50.58 -26.66 12.46
N SER A 259 50.78 -25.99 13.59
CA SER A 259 50.49 -26.59 14.89
C SER A 259 48.98 -26.69 15.09
N PRO A 260 48.46 -27.79 15.74
CA PRO A 260 47.04 -27.95 16.03
C PRO A 260 46.46 -26.77 16.84
N MET A 261 47.27 -26.16 17.69
CA MET A 261 46.85 -25.00 18.49
C MET A 261 46.60 -23.77 17.62
N LEU A 262 47.47 -23.48 16.64
CA LEU A 262 47.27 -22.39 15.71
C LEU A 262 46.05 -22.63 14.79
N ALA A 263 45.83 -23.88 14.37
CA ALA A 263 44.65 -24.23 13.59
C ALA A 263 43.35 -24.00 14.38
N GLY A 264 43.32 -24.43 15.67
CA GLY A 264 42.16 -24.20 16.54
C GLY A 264 41.90 -22.72 16.83
N LEU A 265 42.97 -21.93 17.09
CA LEU A 265 42.86 -20.48 17.27
C LEU A 265 42.28 -19.79 16.04
N ALA A 266 42.74 -20.18 14.89
CA ALA A 266 42.32 -19.66 13.61
C ALA A 266 40.81 -19.97 13.33
N MET A 267 40.35 -21.20 13.61
CA MET A 267 38.92 -21.53 13.50
C MET A 267 38.05 -20.70 14.46
N SER A 268 38.51 -20.49 15.68
CA SER A 268 37.79 -19.63 16.68
C SER A 268 37.69 -18.19 16.21
N LEU A 269 38.75 -17.63 15.65
CA LEU A 269 38.73 -16.27 15.10
C LEU A 269 37.77 -16.14 13.91
N SER A 270 37.69 -17.13 13.03
CA SER A 270 36.74 -17.14 11.90
C SER A 270 35.29 -17.01 12.41
N SER A 271 34.92 -17.75 13.45
CA SER A 271 33.59 -17.68 14.04
C SER A 271 33.29 -16.28 14.63
N VAL A 272 34.27 -15.68 15.30
CA VAL A 272 34.16 -14.33 15.86
C VAL A 272 33.94 -13.30 14.74
N PHE A 273 34.65 -13.42 13.59
CA PHE A 273 34.49 -12.54 12.46
C PHE A 273 33.06 -12.61 11.87
N VAL A 274 32.53 -13.83 11.66
CA VAL A 274 31.18 -14.04 11.13
C VAL A 274 30.12 -13.42 12.07
N VAL A 275 30.22 -13.70 13.36
CA VAL A 275 29.29 -13.12 14.35
C VAL A 275 29.40 -11.60 14.41
N SER A 276 30.60 -11.06 14.41
CA SER A 276 30.81 -9.60 14.42
C SER A 276 30.25 -8.93 13.19
N ASN A 277 30.44 -9.53 12.00
CA ASN A 277 29.87 -9.02 10.76
C ASN A 277 28.32 -9.11 10.77
N ALA A 278 27.74 -10.20 11.28
CA ALA A 278 26.29 -10.31 11.44
C ALA A 278 25.73 -9.25 12.40
N LEU A 279 26.39 -9.00 13.53
CA LEU A 279 25.99 -7.96 14.49
C LEU A 279 26.06 -6.54 13.89
N ARG A 280 26.97 -6.28 12.95
CA ARG A 280 27.04 -5.01 12.22
C ARG A 280 25.76 -4.67 11.48
N LEU A 281 24.99 -5.69 11.05
CA LEU A 281 23.69 -5.47 10.40
C LEU A 281 22.71 -4.71 11.31
N ARG A 282 22.75 -4.96 12.62
CA ARG A 282 21.87 -4.31 13.61
C ARG A 282 22.08 -2.79 13.68
N SER A 283 23.29 -2.31 13.38
CA SER A 283 23.64 -0.87 13.43
C SER A 283 23.34 -0.13 12.12
N LYS A 284 22.91 -0.83 11.05
CA LYS A 284 22.57 -0.20 9.78
C LYS A 284 21.24 0.53 9.88
N LYS A 285 21.21 1.81 9.49
CA LYS A 285 19.96 2.58 9.36
C LYS A 285 19.17 2.08 8.16
N LEU A 286 17.90 1.78 8.35
CA LEU A 286 16.93 1.34 7.33
C LEU A 286 16.16 2.51 6.75
#